data_d68ad5a935b604f789903d5a09832e9e
#
_entry.id   d68ad5a935b604f789903d5a09832e9e
#
_cell.length_a   1.000
_cell.length_b   1.000
_cell.length_c   1.000
_cell.angle_alpha   90.00
_cell.angle_beta   90.00
_cell.angle_gamma   90.00
#
_symmetry.space_group_name_H-M   'P 1'
#
loop_
_entity.id
_entity.type
_entity.pdbx_description
1 polymer ?
#
loop_
_entity_poly.entity_id
_entity_poly.type
_entity_poly.pdbx_seq_one_letter_code
_entity_poly.pdbx_strand_id
1 'polypeptide(L)'
;SMIQNNTKLYGLERGKPSENEPVIKKGRGKWFTVLFVSTLIDIICTVLELDFLKTTLGIPDFISIGFSVVSLILFLIACYFLYQFSDDFKKSAISCIGYFVLSIVYIIIIANETDGIIKFIAFILSTVILILTIMYNCYLFSGCSEATRNIDRHLSEQWENLKKYLVISII
;
A
#
# COMPACT_ATOMS: atom_id res chain seq x y z
N SER A 1 38.09 -34.95 32.33
CA SER A 1 36.64 -35.01 32.50
C SER A 1 36.02 -33.61 32.64
N MET A 2 36.45 -32.62 31.84
CA MET A 2 35.89 -31.26 31.85
C MET A 2 35.47 -30.76 30.45
N ILE A 3 35.25 -31.65 29.49
CA ILE A 3 34.91 -31.25 28.09
C ILE A 3 33.46 -31.66 27.69
N GLN A 4 32.71 -32.29 28.63
CA GLN A 4 31.36 -32.80 28.30
C GLN A 4 30.19 -31.90 28.67
N ASN A 5 30.40 -30.70 29.24
CA ASN A 5 29.29 -29.86 29.74
C ASN A 5 28.93 -28.66 28.89
N ASN A 6 29.60 -28.40 27.76
CA ASN A 6 29.31 -27.22 26.93
C ASN A 6 28.47 -27.49 25.70
N THR A 7 28.07 -28.73 25.42
CA THR A 7 27.25 -29.06 24.24
C THR A 7 25.73 -28.97 24.46
N LYS A 8 25.31 -28.72 25.71
CA LYS A 8 23.87 -28.62 26.08
C LYS A 8 23.29 -27.22 26.04
N LEU A 9 24.10 -26.19 25.81
CA LEU A 9 23.63 -24.78 25.82
C LEU A 9 23.23 -24.23 24.42
N TYR A 10 23.45 -25.00 23.38
CA TYR A 10 23.02 -24.64 22.01
C TYR A 10 22.05 -25.68 21.42
N GLY A 11 21.37 -26.41 22.28
CA GLY A 11 20.20 -27.20 21.92
C GLY A 11 19.10 -26.22 21.56
N LEU A 12 19.11 -25.74 20.30
CA LEU A 12 17.93 -25.29 19.60
C LEU A 12 16.93 -26.45 19.67
N GLU A 13 16.13 -26.48 20.73
CA GLU A 13 14.85 -27.16 20.67
C GLU A 13 14.11 -26.54 19.50
N ARG A 14 14.20 -27.18 18.32
CA ARG A 14 13.13 -27.08 17.33
C ARG A 14 11.88 -27.57 18.05
N GLY A 15 11.24 -26.63 18.75
CA GLY A 15 9.92 -26.85 19.28
C GLY A 15 9.09 -27.42 18.13
N LYS A 16 8.51 -28.61 18.36
CA LYS A 16 7.46 -29.13 17.50
C LYS A 16 6.51 -27.97 17.25
N PRO A 17 6.09 -27.70 15.99
CA PRO A 17 5.11 -26.67 15.71
C PRO A 17 3.95 -26.91 16.69
N SER A 18 3.64 -25.92 17.51
CA SER A 18 2.51 -25.97 18.40
C SER A 18 1.29 -26.23 17.52
N GLU A 19 0.55 -27.29 17.81
CA GLU A 19 -0.66 -27.71 17.08
C GLU A 19 -1.77 -26.62 17.11
N ASN A 20 -1.53 -25.56 17.88
CA ASN A 20 -2.34 -24.36 18.02
C ASN A 20 -1.77 -23.13 17.27
N GLU A 21 -0.91 -23.31 16.24
CA GLU A 21 -0.58 -22.19 15.39
C GLU A 21 -1.85 -21.76 14.64
N PRO A 22 -2.36 -20.54 14.94
CA PRO A 22 -3.68 -20.15 14.47
C PRO A 22 -3.73 -20.18 12.94
N VAL A 23 -4.87 -20.59 12.41
CA VAL A 23 -5.28 -20.63 10.98
C VAL A 23 -4.94 -19.34 10.23
N ILE A 24 -4.66 -18.27 10.96
CA ILE A 24 -4.22 -16.94 10.53
C ILE A 24 -2.96 -16.96 9.63
N LYS A 25 -1.99 -17.88 9.85
CA LYS A 25 -0.78 -17.96 9.02
C LYS A 25 -1.06 -18.40 7.57
N LYS A 26 -2.10 -19.20 7.35
CA LYS A 26 -2.43 -19.79 6.05
C LYS A 26 -3.05 -18.77 5.06
N GLY A 27 -3.60 -17.66 5.56
CA GLY A 27 -4.26 -16.62 4.73
C GLY A 27 -3.35 -15.47 4.30
N ARG A 28 -2.17 -15.31 4.91
CA ARG A 28 -1.30 -14.14 4.70
C ARG A 28 -0.91 -13.94 3.23
N GLY A 29 -0.42 -14.99 2.58
CA GLY A 29 0.01 -14.93 1.18
C GLY A 29 -1.12 -14.52 0.23
N LYS A 30 -2.34 -15.02 0.45
CA LYS A 30 -3.52 -14.66 -0.35
C LYS A 30 -3.80 -13.16 -0.35
N TRP A 31 -3.70 -12.52 0.82
CA TRP A 31 -4.00 -11.09 0.94
C TRP A 31 -2.89 -10.20 0.38
N PHE A 32 -1.63 -10.65 0.45
CA PHE A 32 -0.55 -10.01 -0.30
C PHE A 32 -0.74 -10.11 -1.82
N THR A 33 -1.25 -11.23 -2.32
CA THR A 33 -1.62 -11.36 -3.74
C THR A 33 -2.73 -10.40 -4.12
N VAL A 34 -3.77 -10.24 -3.30
CA VAL A 34 -4.87 -9.27 -3.54
C VAL A 34 -4.30 -7.84 -3.55
N LEU A 35 -3.42 -7.49 -2.62
CA LEU A 35 -2.74 -6.19 -2.58
C LEU A 35 -1.92 -5.95 -3.85
N PHE A 36 -1.17 -6.94 -4.30
CA PHE A 36 -0.38 -6.87 -5.51
C PHE A 36 -1.26 -6.68 -6.76
N VAL A 37 -2.35 -7.42 -6.88
CA VAL A 37 -3.32 -7.26 -7.98
C VAL A 37 -3.93 -5.86 -7.99
N SER A 38 -4.31 -5.33 -6.82
CA SER A 38 -4.78 -3.95 -6.70
C SER A 38 -3.75 -2.95 -7.23
N THR A 39 -2.49 -3.08 -6.81
CA THR A 39 -1.40 -2.19 -7.26
C THR A 39 -1.15 -2.31 -8.78
N LEU A 40 -1.23 -3.52 -9.34
CA LEU A 40 -1.13 -3.72 -10.79
C LEU A 40 -2.27 -3.02 -11.55
N ILE A 41 -3.50 -3.11 -11.06
CA ILE A 41 -4.64 -2.42 -11.64
C ILE A 41 -4.40 -0.90 -11.62
N ASP A 42 -3.91 -0.34 -10.52
CA ASP A 42 -3.59 1.09 -10.42
C ASP A 42 -2.52 1.52 -11.43
N ILE A 43 -1.46 0.73 -11.58
CA ILE A 43 -0.42 0.99 -12.58
C ILE A 43 -1.00 0.96 -13.99
N ILE A 44 -1.82 -0.05 -14.32
CA ILE A 44 -2.47 -0.16 -15.62
C ILE A 44 -3.38 1.05 -15.87
N CYS A 45 -4.18 1.46 -14.87
CA CYS A 45 -5.03 2.66 -14.97
C CYS A 45 -4.20 3.91 -15.24
N THR A 46 -3.12 4.12 -14.50
CA THR A 46 -2.23 5.27 -14.68
C THR A 46 -1.62 5.31 -16.08
N VAL A 47 -1.23 4.14 -16.60
CA VAL A 47 -0.69 4.03 -17.97
C VAL A 47 -1.78 4.31 -19.02
N LEU A 48 -3.00 3.81 -18.82
CA LEU A 48 -4.14 4.05 -19.74
C LEU A 48 -4.63 5.50 -19.72
N GLU A 49 -4.40 6.24 -18.63
CA GLU A 49 -4.72 7.67 -18.51
C GLU A 49 -3.72 8.59 -19.22
N LEU A 50 -2.59 8.06 -19.70
CA LEU A 50 -1.68 8.84 -20.55
C LEU A 50 -2.41 9.30 -21.81
N ASP A 51 -2.44 10.60 -22.06
CA ASP A 51 -3.19 11.25 -23.15
C ASP A 51 -2.95 10.57 -24.51
N PHE A 52 -1.72 10.16 -24.79
CA PHE A 52 -1.36 9.45 -26.00
C PHE A 52 -2.10 8.11 -26.15
N LEU A 53 -2.13 7.28 -25.09
CA LEU A 53 -2.79 5.98 -25.12
C LEU A 53 -4.30 6.13 -25.12
N LYS A 54 -4.83 7.05 -24.34
CA LYS A 54 -6.26 7.35 -24.27
C LYS A 54 -6.81 7.75 -25.63
N THR A 55 -6.10 8.64 -26.34
CA THR A 55 -6.48 9.11 -27.67
C THR A 55 -6.33 7.99 -28.71
N THR A 56 -5.27 7.21 -28.66
CA THR A 56 -4.98 6.15 -29.63
C THR A 56 -5.93 4.95 -29.49
N LEU A 57 -6.29 4.57 -28.27
CA LEU A 57 -7.13 3.41 -27.99
C LEU A 57 -8.61 3.74 -27.89
N GLY A 58 -8.99 5.04 -27.87
CA GLY A 58 -10.39 5.48 -27.76
C GLY A 58 -11.06 5.01 -26.46
N ILE A 59 -10.31 4.91 -25.34
CA ILE A 59 -10.81 4.38 -24.07
C ILE A 59 -11.73 5.43 -23.42
N PRO A 60 -13.03 5.08 -23.16
CA PRO A 60 -13.94 5.99 -22.46
C PRO A 60 -13.52 6.22 -21.00
N ASP A 61 -13.73 7.43 -20.49
CA ASP A 61 -13.36 7.82 -19.12
C ASP A 61 -14.00 6.95 -18.03
N PHE A 62 -15.22 6.45 -18.28
CA PHE A 62 -15.91 5.61 -17.30
C PHE A 62 -15.21 4.25 -17.06
N ILE A 63 -14.43 3.76 -18.03
CA ILE A 63 -13.68 2.50 -17.88
C ILE A 63 -12.53 2.73 -16.89
N SER A 64 -11.78 3.81 -17.04
CA SER A 64 -10.69 4.19 -16.13
C SER A 64 -11.21 4.38 -14.70
N ILE A 65 -12.32 5.12 -14.55
CA ILE A 65 -12.98 5.30 -13.24
C ILE A 65 -13.41 3.97 -12.63
N GLY A 66 -13.99 3.08 -13.44
CA GLY A 66 -14.41 1.76 -12.98
C GLY A 66 -13.24 0.91 -12.45
N PHE A 67 -12.14 0.87 -13.17
CA PHE A 67 -10.92 0.17 -12.72
C PHE A 67 -10.34 0.78 -11.45
N SER A 68 -10.30 2.11 -11.33
CA SER A 68 -9.80 2.79 -10.13
C SER A 68 -10.65 2.48 -8.90
N VAL A 69 -11.98 2.41 -9.04
CA VAL A 69 -12.88 2.02 -7.95
C VAL A 69 -12.66 0.56 -7.55
N VAL A 70 -12.53 -0.35 -8.52
CA VAL A 70 -12.24 -1.77 -8.24
C VAL A 70 -10.89 -1.92 -7.52
N SER A 71 -9.86 -1.23 -7.97
CA SER A 71 -8.56 -1.23 -7.33
C SER A 71 -8.66 -0.74 -5.88
N LEU A 72 -9.34 0.38 -5.64
CA LEU A 72 -9.54 0.90 -4.28
C LEU A 72 -10.22 -0.11 -3.36
N ILE A 73 -11.29 -0.77 -3.84
CA ILE A 73 -12.01 -1.78 -3.06
C ILE A 73 -11.08 -2.95 -2.72
N LEU A 74 -10.34 -3.47 -3.69
CA LEU A 74 -9.39 -4.57 -3.48
C LEU A 74 -8.29 -4.18 -2.48
N PHE A 75 -7.76 -2.95 -2.60
CA PHE A 75 -6.78 -2.40 -1.68
C PHE A 75 -7.30 -2.33 -0.25
N LEU A 76 -8.49 -1.79 -0.04
CA LEU A 76 -9.10 -1.67 1.28
C LEU A 76 -9.40 -3.03 1.91
N ILE A 77 -9.88 -3.99 1.11
CA ILE A 77 -10.10 -5.37 1.56
C ILE A 77 -8.76 -6.01 1.98
N ALA A 78 -7.72 -5.88 1.16
CA ALA A 78 -6.40 -6.40 1.49
C ALA A 78 -5.84 -5.78 2.78
N CYS A 79 -5.91 -4.45 2.94
CA CYS A 79 -5.48 -3.76 4.15
C CYS A 79 -6.27 -4.18 5.39
N TYR A 80 -7.59 -4.40 5.26
CA TYR A 80 -8.42 -4.88 6.36
C TYR A 80 -7.98 -6.26 6.87
N PHE A 81 -7.65 -7.19 5.98
CA PHE A 81 -7.16 -8.51 6.38
C PHE A 81 -5.70 -8.52 6.81
N LEU A 82 -4.88 -7.63 6.25
CA LEU A 82 -3.47 -7.48 6.63
C LEU A 82 -3.27 -6.68 7.93
N TYR A 83 -4.25 -5.90 8.34
CA TYR A 83 -4.23 -5.12 9.59
C TYR A 83 -3.86 -5.97 10.82
N GLN A 84 -4.29 -7.23 10.88
CA GLN A 84 -3.93 -8.13 11.98
C GLN A 84 -2.42 -8.45 12.08
N PHE A 85 -1.62 -8.09 11.07
CA PHE A 85 -0.17 -8.29 11.05
C PHE A 85 0.62 -7.01 11.29
N SER A 86 0.03 -5.84 11.01
CA SER A 86 0.62 -4.54 11.28
C SER A 86 -0.45 -3.45 11.28
N ASP A 87 -0.42 -2.56 12.27
CA ASP A 87 -1.29 -1.39 12.37
C ASP A 87 -1.07 -0.38 11.23
N ASP A 88 0.07 -0.45 10.56
CA ASP A 88 0.38 0.45 9.45
C ASP A 88 -0.51 0.21 8.23
N PHE A 89 -1.05 -1.00 8.03
CA PHE A 89 -2.07 -1.24 7.01
C PHE A 89 -3.37 -0.46 7.28
N LYS A 90 -3.78 -0.32 8.54
CA LYS A 90 -4.93 0.50 8.91
C LYS A 90 -4.67 1.98 8.63
N LYS A 91 -3.50 2.48 8.96
CA LYS A 91 -3.11 3.88 8.68
C LYS A 91 -3.05 4.14 7.18
N SER A 92 -2.50 3.19 6.41
CA SER A 92 -2.47 3.24 4.95
C SER A 92 -3.88 3.29 4.37
N ALA A 93 -4.80 2.44 4.81
CA ALA A 93 -6.19 2.43 4.36
C ALA A 93 -6.91 3.75 4.66
N ILE A 94 -6.76 4.30 5.86
CA ILE A 94 -7.36 5.59 6.25
C ILE A 94 -6.81 6.73 5.38
N SER A 95 -5.50 6.77 5.16
CA SER A 95 -4.86 7.78 4.30
C SER A 95 -5.30 7.66 2.84
N CYS A 96 -5.50 6.43 2.34
CA CYS A 96 -6.00 6.17 0.99
C CYS A 96 -7.45 6.63 0.83
N ILE A 97 -8.32 6.39 1.81
CA ILE A 97 -9.70 6.91 1.80
C ILE A 97 -9.70 8.43 1.80
N GLY A 98 -8.87 9.06 2.64
CA GLY A 98 -8.71 10.52 2.67
C GLY A 98 -8.26 11.09 1.33
N TYR A 99 -7.25 10.47 0.71
CA TYR A 99 -6.80 10.78 -0.64
C TYR A 99 -7.95 10.73 -1.66
N PHE A 100 -8.72 9.64 -1.66
CA PHE A 100 -9.80 9.44 -2.62
C PHE A 100 -10.92 10.48 -2.47
N VAL A 101 -11.36 10.75 -1.22
CA VAL A 101 -12.38 11.76 -0.93
C VAL A 101 -11.93 13.15 -1.37
N LEU A 102 -10.70 13.54 -1.01
CA LEU A 102 -10.16 14.86 -1.38
C LEU A 102 -9.93 14.98 -2.89
N SER A 103 -9.59 13.89 -3.58
CA SER A 103 -9.47 13.88 -5.05
C SER A 103 -10.80 14.15 -5.73
N ILE A 104 -11.91 13.59 -5.22
CA ILE A 104 -13.26 13.89 -5.74
C ILE A 104 -13.58 15.38 -5.53
N VAL A 105 -13.32 15.91 -4.33
CA VAL A 105 -13.56 17.33 -4.02
C VAL A 105 -12.72 18.22 -4.94
N TYR A 106 -11.46 17.86 -5.18
CA TYR A 106 -10.57 18.59 -6.08
C TYR A 106 -11.10 18.64 -7.52
N ILE A 107 -11.60 17.53 -8.05
CA ILE A 107 -12.19 17.45 -9.39
C ILE A 107 -13.42 18.38 -9.49
N ILE A 108 -14.29 18.38 -8.47
CA ILE A 108 -15.48 19.24 -8.42
C ILE A 108 -15.08 20.71 -8.40
N ILE A 109 -14.05 21.09 -7.64
CA ILE A 109 -13.56 22.45 -7.54
C ILE A 109 -12.99 22.91 -8.89
N ILE A 110 -12.15 22.10 -9.53
CA ILE A 110 -11.56 22.45 -10.84
C ILE A 110 -12.62 22.56 -11.93
N ALA A 111 -13.63 21.69 -11.93
CA ALA A 111 -14.72 21.76 -12.91
C ALA A 111 -15.54 23.06 -12.85
N ASN A 112 -15.51 23.76 -11.71
CA ASN A 112 -16.21 25.05 -11.51
C ASN A 112 -15.26 26.24 -11.45
N GLU A 113 -14.03 26.10 -11.94
CA GLU A 113 -12.98 27.11 -11.83
C GLU A 113 -13.28 28.36 -12.67
N THR A 114 -13.59 29.48 -12.00
CA THR A 114 -13.77 30.80 -12.63
C THR A 114 -12.92 31.90 -12.00
N ASP A 115 -12.55 31.77 -10.69
CA ASP A 115 -11.92 32.80 -9.90
C ASP A 115 -10.52 32.46 -9.39
N GLY A 116 -9.67 33.48 -9.15
CA GLY A 116 -8.32 33.32 -8.62
C GLY A 116 -8.27 32.70 -7.22
N ILE A 117 -9.31 32.93 -6.39
CA ILE A 117 -9.44 32.34 -5.06
C ILE A 117 -9.62 30.82 -5.17
N ILE A 118 -10.42 30.37 -6.12
CA ILE A 118 -10.64 28.94 -6.39
C ILE A 118 -9.34 28.25 -6.80
N LYS A 119 -8.53 28.91 -7.63
CA LYS A 119 -7.19 28.41 -8.00
C LYS A 119 -6.28 28.21 -6.80
N PHE A 120 -6.29 29.17 -5.87
CA PHE A 120 -5.49 29.07 -4.65
C PHE A 120 -5.97 27.92 -3.75
N ILE A 121 -7.29 27.74 -3.60
CA ILE A 121 -7.86 26.60 -2.88
C ILE A 121 -7.49 25.28 -3.54
N ALA A 122 -7.59 25.19 -4.86
CA ALA A 122 -7.20 24.00 -5.63
C ALA A 122 -5.71 23.67 -5.44
N PHE A 123 -4.84 24.67 -5.40
CA PHE A 123 -3.40 24.48 -5.13
C PHE A 123 -3.16 23.90 -3.73
N ILE A 124 -3.80 24.45 -2.70
CA ILE A 124 -3.70 23.91 -1.33
C ILE A 124 -4.19 22.46 -1.30
N LEU A 125 -5.34 22.20 -1.91
CA LEU A 125 -5.95 20.87 -1.91
C LEU A 125 -5.06 19.85 -2.63
N SER A 126 -4.47 20.20 -3.77
CA SER A 126 -3.52 19.34 -4.50
C SER A 126 -2.29 19.00 -3.65
N THR A 127 -1.80 19.97 -2.86
CA THR A 127 -0.68 19.75 -1.93
C THR A 127 -1.07 18.76 -0.82
N VAL A 128 -2.26 18.88 -0.25
CA VAL A 128 -2.76 17.94 0.77
C VAL A 128 -2.94 16.53 0.18
N ILE A 129 -3.48 16.43 -1.04
CA ILE A 129 -3.62 15.16 -1.77
C ILE A 129 -2.26 14.50 -1.97
N LEU A 130 -1.24 15.26 -2.37
CA LEU A 130 0.12 14.76 -2.53
C LEU A 130 0.67 14.22 -1.21
N ILE A 131 0.51 14.95 -0.10
CA ILE A 131 0.95 14.50 1.23
C ILE A 131 0.26 13.19 1.62
N LEU A 132 -1.05 13.07 1.41
CA LEU A 132 -1.78 11.84 1.72
C LEU A 132 -1.32 10.67 0.84
N THR A 133 -0.99 10.92 -0.43
CA THR A 133 -0.43 9.90 -1.33
C THR A 133 0.90 9.37 -0.81
N ILE A 134 1.77 10.25 -0.35
CA ILE A 134 3.05 9.86 0.26
C ILE A 134 2.81 9.06 1.54
N MET A 135 1.91 9.53 2.41
CA MET A 135 1.62 8.89 3.68
C MET A 135 1.08 7.47 3.50
N TYR A 136 0.08 7.27 2.62
CA TYR A 136 -0.48 5.93 2.44
C TYR A 136 0.56 4.95 1.88
N ASN A 137 1.43 5.37 0.96
CA ASN A 137 2.50 4.53 0.43
C ASN A 137 3.57 4.22 1.50
N CYS A 138 3.97 5.21 2.31
CA CYS A 138 4.92 4.99 3.40
C CYS A 138 4.38 3.99 4.43
N TYR A 139 3.12 4.11 4.82
CA TYR A 139 2.49 3.15 5.74
C TYR A 139 2.33 1.78 5.10
N LEU A 140 2.00 1.72 3.81
CA LEU A 140 1.91 0.46 3.08
C LEU A 140 3.24 -0.30 3.10
N PHE A 141 4.34 0.36 2.73
CA PHE A 141 5.67 -0.25 2.72
C PHE A 141 6.14 -0.63 4.12
N SER A 142 5.85 0.19 5.13
CA SER A 142 6.13 -0.12 6.52
C SER A 142 5.36 -1.36 6.99
N GLY A 143 4.07 -1.44 6.68
CA GLY A 143 3.24 -2.61 6.99
C GLY A 143 3.70 -3.88 6.29
N CYS A 144 4.11 -3.80 5.02
CA CYS A 144 4.68 -4.91 4.27
C CYS A 144 6.02 -5.38 4.89
N SER A 145 6.88 -4.45 5.28
CA SER A 145 8.15 -4.76 5.95
C SER A 145 7.91 -5.50 7.26
N GLU A 146 7.02 -4.98 8.12
CA GLU A 146 6.71 -5.58 9.40
C GLU A 146 6.06 -6.96 9.25
N ALA A 147 5.10 -7.10 8.34
CA ALA A 147 4.41 -8.36 8.11
C ALA A 147 5.33 -9.45 7.52
N THR A 148 6.38 -9.08 6.78
CA THR A 148 7.33 -10.04 6.19
C THR A 148 8.55 -10.32 7.07
N ARG A 149 8.82 -9.48 8.07
CA ARG A 149 10.03 -9.53 8.91
C ARG A 149 10.30 -10.88 9.55
N ASN A 150 9.24 -11.57 9.99
CA ASN A 150 9.34 -12.87 10.63
C ASN A 150 9.36 -14.06 9.66
N ILE A 151 9.18 -13.80 8.35
CA ILE A 151 9.15 -14.84 7.32
C ILE A 151 10.44 -14.79 6.51
N ASP A 152 10.76 -13.60 6.02
CA ASP A 152 11.93 -13.35 5.16
C ASP A 152 12.48 -11.96 5.49
N ARG A 153 13.61 -11.93 6.19
CA ARG A 153 14.28 -10.70 6.60
C ARG A 153 14.77 -9.89 5.40
N HIS A 154 15.24 -10.56 4.36
CA HIS A 154 15.72 -9.89 3.15
C HIS A 154 14.59 -9.16 2.43
N LEU A 155 13.42 -9.79 2.31
CA LEU A 155 12.23 -9.15 1.76
C LEU A 155 11.77 -7.96 2.59
N SER A 156 11.81 -8.07 3.92
CA SER A 156 11.51 -6.95 4.82
C SER A 156 12.46 -5.76 4.60
N GLU A 157 13.75 -6.00 4.44
CA GLU A 157 14.75 -4.96 4.15
C GLU A 157 14.51 -4.30 2.77
N GLN A 158 14.05 -5.05 1.77
CA GLN A 158 13.69 -4.50 0.48
C GLN A 158 12.51 -3.52 0.58
N TRP A 159 11.47 -3.83 1.36
CA TRP A 159 10.35 -2.92 1.61
C TRP A 159 10.78 -1.63 2.29
N GLU A 160 11.66 -1.72 3.30
CA GLU A 160 12.23 -0.54 3.96
C GLU A 160 13.07 0.33 2.99
N ASN A 161 13.81 -0.29 2.08
CA ASN A 161 14.56 0.44 1.06
C ASN A 161 13.61 1.14 0.06
N LEU A 162 12.54 0.48 -0.39
CA LEU A 162 11.52 1.10 -1.24
C LEU A 162 10.89 2.33 -0.57
N LYS A 163 10.57 2.25 0.72
CA LYS A 163 10.08 3.38 1.50
C LYS A 163 11.09 4.54 1.52
N LYS A 164 12.38 4.25 1.74
CA LYS A 164 13.44 5.28 1.70
C LYS A 164 13.57 5.93 0.33
N TYR A 165 13.54 5.13 -0.76
CA TYR A 165 13.60 5.66 -2.12
C TYR A 165 12.38 6.52 -2.45
N LEU A 166 11.19 6.15 -2.00
CA LEU A 166 9.99 6.97 -2.15
C LEU A 166 10.19 8.35 -1.50
N VAL A 167 10.64 8.39 -0.24
CA VAL A 167 10.87 9.64 0.49
C VAL A 167 11.95 10.49 -0.19
N ILE A 168 13.06 9.90 -0.63
CA ILE A 168 14.15 10.60 -1.32
C ILE A 168 13.69 11.17 -2.67
N SER A 169 12.82 10.47 -3.41
CA SER A 169 12.34 10.92 -4.72
C SER A 169 11.43 12.15 -4.67
N ILE A 170 11.00 12.56 -3.47
CA ILE A 170 10.07 13.67 -3.25
C ILE A 170 10.80 14.93 -2.77
N ILE A 171 12.00 14.76 -2.21
CA ILE A 171 12.89 15.86 -1.77
C ILE A 171 13.70 16.39 -2.93
#